data_142c1614047796b2e381f6697f18dc6f
#
_entry.id   142c1614047796b2e381f6697f18dc6f
#
_cell.length_a   1.000
_cell.length_b   1.000
_cell.length_c   1.000
_cell.angle_alpha   90.00
_cell.angle_beta   90.00
_cell.angle_gamma   90.00
#
_symmetry.space_group_name_H-M   'P 1'
#
loop_
_entity.id
_entity.type
_entity.pdbx_description
1 polymer ?
#
loop_
_entity_poly.entity_id
_entity_poly.type
_entity_poly.pdbx_seq_one_letter_code
_entity_poly.pdbx_strand_id
1 'polypeptide(L)'
;MPAVIQSNKIILFNPRSANSKYRIPNSILQVGASIHGIYDYVFVDGNMEQDPWAVIEKYLKSGNFKYFGTTVMPGPQLTQAIPFAKRAKEICPGIINIWGGYFAANQFRVVCSAPYIDFVINGPGDHAFPALLDALEANKPFELISNLIYRNSDGLIIQTPKDQLLDQDK
;
A
#
# COMPACT_ATOMS: atom_id res chain seq x y z
N MET A 1 -21.12 12.53 -3.74
CA MET A 1 -20.66 12.64 -2.34
C MET A 1 -19.45 11.73 -2.18
N PRO A 2 -18.42 12.11 -1.39
CA PRO A 2 -17.31 11.21 -1.09
C PRO A 2 -17.81 9.96 -0.35
N ALA A 3 -17.16 8.82 -0.61
CA ALA A 3 -17.51 7.56 0.05
C ALA A 3 -17.11 7.62 1.53
N VAL A 4 -18.01 7.19 2.40
CA VAL A 4 -17.77 7.06 3.84
C VAL A 4 -17.31 5.64 4.13
N ILE A 5 -16.19 5.51 4.87
CA ILE A 5 -15.63 4.19 5.22
C ILE A 5 -16.48 3.57 6.32
N GLN A 6 -16.94 2.33 6.06
CA GLN A 6 -17.79 1.55 6.98
C GLN A 6 -17.09 0.27 7.47
N SER A 7 -15.92 -0.07 6.93
CA SER A 7 -15.19 -1.30 7.23
C SER A 7 -13.69 -1.06 7.03
N ASN A 8 -12.86 -1.98 7.52
CA ASN A 8 -11.39 -1.91 7.47
C ASN A 8 -10.77 -2.82 6.40
N LYS A 9 -11.52 -3.18 5.36
CA LYS A 9 -11.00 -4.01 4.27
C LYS A 9 -9.87 -3.33 3.48
N ILE A 10 -9.08 -4.14 2.81
CA ILE A 10 -7.85 -3.73 2.15
C ILE A 10 -7.94 -4.04 0.65
N ILE A 11 -7.58 -3.07 -0.18
CA ILE A 11 -7.28 -3.29 -1.59
C ILE A 11 -5.77 -3.46 -1.69
N LEU A 12 -5.30 -4.60 -2.20
CA LEU A 12 -3.89 -4.85 -2.55
C LEU A 12 -3.74 -4.77 -4.07
N PHE A 13 -3.02 -3.75 -4.53
CA PHE A 13 -2.89 -3.43 -5.95
C PHE A 13 -1.47 -3.66 -6.47
N ASN A 14 -1.39 -4.42 -7.56
CA ASN A 14 -0.19 -4.57 -8.37
C ASN A 14 -0.37 -3.79 -9.68
N PRO A 15 0.22 -2.61 -9.86
CA PRO A 15 0.11 -1.86 -11.11
C PRO A 15 0.72 -2.63 -12.28
N ARG A 16 0.24 -2.38 -13.49
CA ARG A 16 0.72 -3.02 -14.71
C ARG A 16 2.19 -2.74 -14.95
N SER A 17 2.97 -3.81 -15.05
CA SER A 17 4.42 -3.75 -15.26
C SER A 17 4.84 -3.89 -16.72
N ALA A 18 4.02 -4.58 -17.55
CA ALA A 18 4.29 -4.80 -18.96
C ALA A 18 2.99 -5.11 -19.71
N ASN A 19 2.94 -4.75 -20.99
CA ASN A 19 1.74 -4.94 -21.82
C ASN A 19 1.58 -6.36 -22.37
N SER A 20 2.61 -7.23 -22.29
CA SER A 20 2.64 -8.49 -23.02
C SER A 20 3.02 -9.73 -22.22
N LYS A 21 3.27 -9.62 -20.93
CA LYS A 21 3.68 -10.78 -20.11
C LYS A 21 2.97 -10.76 -18.76
N TYR A 22 2.19 -11.78 -18.52
CA TYR A 22 1.64 -12.06 -17.19
C TYR A 22 2.78 -12.47 -16.25
N ARG A 23 2.85 -11.82 -15.12
CA ARG A 23 3.81 -12.14 -14.05
C ARG A 23 3.05 -12.32 -12.75
N ILE A 24 3.42 -13.34 -12.00
CA ILE A 24 2.87 -13.55 -10.67
C ILE A 24 3.29 -12.35 -9.79
N PRO A 25 2.35 -11.64 -9.15
CA PRO A 25 2.63 -10.46 -8.34
C PRO A 25 3.10 -10.86 -6.92
N ASN A 26 4.27 -11.51 -6.83
CA ASN A 26 4.75 -12.14 -5.59
C ASN A 26 4.75 -11.21 -4.39
N SER A 27 5.12 -9.93 -4.56
CA SER A 27 5.18 -8.97 -3.45
C SER A 27 3.83 -8.72 -2.78
N ILE A 28 2.74 -8.55 -3.56
CA ILE A 28 1.42 -8.34 -2.95
C ILE A 28 0.79 -9.64 -2.46
N LEU A 29 1.15 -10.77 -3.08
CA LEU A 29 0.70 -12.08 -2.60
C LEU A 29 1.34 -12.42 -1.26
N GLN A 30 2.62 -12.11 -1.07
CA GLN A 30 3.32 -12.29 0.22
C GLN A 30 2.70 -11.43 1.31
N VAL A 31 2.44 -10.14 1.01
CA VAL A 31 1.75 -9.25 1.94
C VAL A 31 0.33 -9.74 2.23
N GLY A 32 -0.41 -10.19 1.22
CA GLY A 32 -1.74 -10.78 1.42
C GLY A 32 -1.69 -12.02 2.31
N ALA A 33 -0.69 -12.88 2.13
CA ALA A 33 -0.50 -14.07 2.97
C ALA A 33 -0.23 -13.70 4.44
N SER A 34 0.52 -12.62 4.71
CA SER A 34 0.82 -12.20 6.08
C SER A 34 -0.38 -11.65 6.86
N ILE A 35 -1.44 -11.25 6.17
CA ILE A 35 -2.68 -10.74 6.79
C ILE A 35 -3.87 -11.70 6.61
N HIS A 36 -3.63 -12.86 5.99
CA HIS A 36 -4.69 -13.83 5.71
C HIS A 36 -5.32 -14.37 7.00
N GLY A 37 -6.65 -14.38 7.06
CA GLY A 37 -7.41 -14.81 8.25
C GLY A 37 -7.48 -13.77 9.38
N ILE A 38 -6.78 -12.63 9.24
CA ILE A 38 -6.80 -11.52 10.21
C ILE A 38 -7.59 -10.34 9.64
N TYR A 39 -7.30 -9.98 8.38
CA TYR A 39 -7.95 -8.89 7.67
C TYR A 39 -8.59 -9.37 6.38
N ASP A 40 -9.75 -8.81 6.03
CA ASP A 40 -10.37 -9.00 4.73
C ASP A 40 -9.65 -8.16 3.67
N TYR A 41 -9.28 -8.77 2.56
CA TYR A 41 -8.61 -8.08 1.47
C TYR A 41 -9.05 -8.58 0.10
N VAL A 42 -8.81 -7.77 -0.91
CA VAL A 42 -8.95 -8.11 -2.32
C VAL A 42 -7.66 -7.82 -3.06
N PHE A 43 -7.35 -8.66 -4.06
CA PHE A 43 -6.28 -8.40 -5.00
C PHE A 43 -6.82 -7.74 -6.26
N VAL A 44 -6.09 -6.73 -6.74
CA VAL A 44 -6.27 -6.16 -8.08
C VAL A 44 -4.93 -6.21 -8.80
N ASP A 45 -4.84 -7.04 -9.82
CA ASP A 45 -3.63 -7.13 -10.64
C ASP A 45 -3.82 -6.39 -11.97
N GLY A 46 -3.15 -5.24 -12.12
CA GLY A 46 -3.19 -4.44 -13.32
C GLY A 46 -2.65 -5.14 -14.57
N ASN A 47 -1.90 -6.24 -14.44
CA ASN A 47 -1.48 -7.06 -15.59
C ASN A 47 -2.60 -7.96 -16.09
N MET A 48 -3.55 -8.33 -15.24
CA MET A 48 -4.67 -9.22 -15.55
C MET A 48 -5.94 -8.45 -15.89
N GLU A 49 -6.20 -7.37 -15.16
CA GLU A 49 -7.41 -6.59 -15.34
C GLU A 49 -7.36 -5.75 -16.63
N GLN A 50 -8.45 -5.77 -17.39
CA GLN A 50 -8.58 -4.94 -18.59
C GLN A 50 -8.67 -3.45 -18.20
N ASP A 51 -9.49 -3.14 -17.20
CA ASP A 51 -9.59 -1.81 -16.57
C ASP A 51 -9.45 -1.94 -15.05
N PRO A 52 -8.22 -1.94 -14.53
CA PRO A 52 -7.98 -2.08 -13.09
C PRO A 52 -8.53 -0.89 -12.30
N TRP A 53 -8.66 0.30 -12.92
CA TRP A 53 -9.25 1.42 -12.21
C TRP A 53 -10.75 1.21 -11.95
N ALA A 54 -11.51 0.74 -12.92
CA ALA A 54 -12.94 0.47 -12.74
C ALA A 54 -13.19 -0.53 -11.59
N VAL A 55 -12.31 -1.53 -11.45
CA VAL A 55 -12.38 -2.51 -10.34
C VAL A 55 -12.11 -1.83 -9.00
N ILE A 56 -11.03 -1.06 -8.90
CA ILE A 56 -10.66 -0.32 -7.68
C ILE A 56 -11.76 0.69 -7.30
N GLU A 57 -12.25 1.46 -8.27
CA GLU A 57 -13.29 2.45 -8.05
C GLU A 57 -14.57 1.84 -7.47
N LYS A 58 -14.98 0.67 -7.97
CA LYS A 58 -16.12 -0.09 -7.44
C LYS A 58 -15.92 -0.44 -5.97
N TYR A 59 -14.73 -0.90 -5.60
CA TYR A 59 -14.41 -1.21 -4.19
C TYR A 59 -14.42 0.05 -3.32
N LEU A 60 -13.80 1.12 -3.77
CA LEU A 60 -13.78 2.40 -3.02
C LEU A 60 -15.20 2.95 -2.79
N LYS A 61 -16.04 2.94 -3.83
CA LYS A 61 -17.43 3.41 -3.75
C LYS A 61 -18.32 2.55 -2.86
N SER A 62 -17.94 1.30 -2.59
CA SER A 62 -18.72 0.42 -1.68
C SER A 62 -18.65 0.88 -0.22
N GLY A 63 -17.69 1.74 0.16
CA GLY A 63 -17.46 2.17 1.53
C GLY A 63 -16.87 1.09 2.46
N ASN A 64 -16.53 -0.09 1.95
CA ASN A 64 -16.03 -1.20 2.76
C ASN A 64 -14.51 -1.25 2.88
N PHE A 65 -13.78 -0.36 2.20
CA PHE A 65 -12.32 -0.38 2.15
C PHE A 65 -11.72 0.85 2.81
N LYS A 66 -10.80 0.63 3.73
CA LYS A 66 -10.08 1.66 4.49
C LYS A 66 -8.63 1.80 4.04
N TYR A 67 -8.07 0.73 3.50
CA TYR A 67 -6.65 0.67 3.13
C TYR A 67 -6.45 0.37 1.65
N PHE A 68 -5.49 1.06 1.05
CA PHE A 68 -5.10 0.86 -0.34
C PHE A 68 -3.58 0.64 -0.39
N GLY A 69 -3.17 -0.63 -0.37
CA GLY A 69 -1.78 -1.07 -0.46
C GLY A 69 -1.36 -1.24 -1.91
N THR A 70 -0.26 -0.61 -2.32
CA THR A 70 0.25 -0.67 -3.70
C THR A 70 1.73 -1.01 -3.70
N THR A 71 2.12 -2.04 -4.46
CA THR A 71 3.53 -2.31 -4.75
C THR A 71 3.97 -1.49 -5.96
N VAL A 72 5.13 -0.82 -5.88
CA VAL A 72 5.57 0.10 -6.94
C VAL A 72 7.03 -0.13 -7.31
N MET A 73 7.22 -0.53 -8.57
CA MET A 73 8.52 -0.57 -9.23
C MET A 73 8.71 0.68 -10.10
N PRO A 74 9.94 1.13 -10.37
CA PRO A 74 10.16 2.22 -11.32
C PRO A 74 9.70 1.86 -12.73
N GLY A 75 9.28 2.88 -13.49
CA GLY A 75 8.84 2.72 -14.87
C GLY A 75 7.33 2.54 -15.03
N PRO A 76 6.84 1.58 -15.85
CA PRO A 76 5.43 1.50 -16.24
C PRO A 76 4.42 1.45 -15.09
N GLN A 77 4.77 0.84 -13.96
CA GLN A 77 3.88 0.77 -12.80
C GLN A 77 3.48 2.15 -12.25
N LEU A 78 4.37 3.15 -12.36
CA LEU A 78 4.08 4.52 -11.91
C LEU A 78 2.93 5.18 -12.70
N THR A 79 2.72 4.78 -13.95
CA THR A 79 1.64 5.33 -14.80
C THR A 79 0.24 4.98 -14.30
N GLN A 80 0.12 3.93 -13.49
CA GLN A 80 -1.11 3.57 -12.80
C GLN A 80 -1.07 3.95 -11.31
N ALA A 81 0.03 3.66 -10.61
CA ALA A 81 0.14 3.89 -9.17
C ALA A 81 -0.15 5.35 -8.78
N ILE A 82 0.45 6.31 -9.49
CA ILE A 82 0.28 7.75 -9.20
C ILE A 82 -1.17 8.22 -9.38
N PRO A 83 -1.78 8.10 -10.58
CA PRO A 83 -3.14 8.58 -10.78
C PRO A 83 -4.16 7.82 -9.94
N PHE A 84 -3.96 6.53 -9.68
CA PHE A 84 -4.91 5.75 -8.89
C PHE A 84 -4.89 6.14 -7.42
N ALA A 85 -3.70 6.38 -6.84
CA ALA A 85 -3.59 6.86 -5.47
C ALA A 85 -4.24 8.25 -5.29
N LYS A 86 -4.07 9.17 -6.26
CA LYS A 86 -4.73 10.48 -6.27
C LYS A 86 -6.25 10.34 -6.31
N ARG A 87 -6.75 9.62 -7.31
CA ARG A 87 -8.19 9.40 -7.51
C ARG A 87 -8.83 8.65 -6.34
N ALA A 88 -8.10 7.75 -5.68
CA ALA A 88 -8.58 7.07 -4.49
C ALA A 88 -8.87 8.06 -3.36
N LYS A 89 -7.99 9.03 -3.12
CA LYS A 89 -8.22 10.12 -2.15
C LYS A 89 -9.37 11.05 -2.56
N GLU A 90 -9.57 11.29 -3.85
CA GLU A 90 -10.69 12.11 -4.35
C GLU A 90 -12.05 11.43 -4.10
N ILE A 91 -12.14 10.12 -4.33
CA ILE A 91 -13.37 9.33 -4.11
C ILE A 91 -13.60 9.08 -2.64
N CYS A 92 -12.57 8.72 -1.91
CA CYS A 92 -12.60 8.35 -0.52
C CYS A 92 -11.50 9.08 0.25
N PRO A 93 -11.71 10.33 0.71
CA PRO A 93 -10.68 11.12 1.40
C PRO A 93 -10.08 10.44 2.62
N GLY A 94 -10.83 9.57 3.29
CA GLY A 94 -10.37 8.79 4.44
C GLY A 94 -9.56 7.54 4.10
N ILE A 95 -9.41 7.16 2.80
CA ILE A 95 -8.60 6.01 2.42
C ILE A 95 -7.15 6.21 2.83
N ILE A 96 -6.52 5.18 3.37
CA ILE A 96 -5.10 5.20 3.75
C ILE A 96 -4.29 4.53 2.64
N ASN A 97 -3.50 5.32 1.92
CA ASN A 97 -2.63 4.86 0.85
C ASN A 97 -1.28 4.43 1.41
N ILE A 98 -0.95 3.15 1.25
CA ILE A 98 0.29 2.53 1.72
C ILE A 98 1.06 2.03 0.50
N TRP A 99 2.23 2.62 0.25
CA TRP A 99 3.08 2.19 -0.85
C TRP A 99 4.24 1.34 -0.36
N GLY A 100 4.54 0.28 -1.10
CA GLY A 100 5.71 -0.56 -0.90
C GLY A 100 6.43 -0.81 -2.22
N GLY A 101 7.45 -1.67 -2.19
CA GLY A 101 8.25 -2.02 -3.34
C GLY A 101 9.44 -1.10 -3.57
N TYR A 102 10.26 -1.46 -4.55
CA TYR A 102 11.58 -0.87 -4.77
C TYR A 102 11.55 0.65 -4.98
N PHE A 103 10.63 1.15 -5.78
CA PHE A 103 10.55 2.60 -6.06
C PHE A 103 10.19 3.37 -4.79
N ALA A 104 9.15 2.95 -4.09
CA ALA A 104 8.68 3.62 -2.89
C ALA A 104 9.77 3.66 -1.80
N ALA A 105 10.47 2.54 -1.59
CA ALA A 105 11.55 2.44 -0.61
C ALA A 105 12.76 3.32 -0.94
N ASN A 106 13.19 3.35 -2.21
CA ASN A 106 14.39 4.10 -2.61
C ASN A 106 14.13 5.59 -2.88
N GLN A 107 12.91 5.95 -3.27
CA GLN A 107 12.49 7.33 -3.56
C GLN A 107 11.54 7.88 -2.50
N PHE A 108 11.64 7.38 -1.28
CA PHE A 108 10.68 7.66 -0.20
C PHE A 108 10.48 9.16 0.06
N ARG A 109 11.50 10.00 -0.09
CA ARG A 109 11.38 11.45 0.12
C ARG A 109 10.39 12.07 -0.86
N VAL A 110 10.47 11.69 -2.14
CA VAL A 110 9.53 12.14 -3.17
C VAL A 110 8.15 11.54 -2.94
N VAL A 111 8.09 10.24 -2.61
CA VAL A 111 6.83 9.53 -2.35
C VAL A 111 6.12 10.13 -1.14
N CYS A 112 6.82 10.32 -0.01
CA CYS A 112 6.24 10.90 1.18
C CYS A 112 5.91 12.41 1.05
N SER A 113 6.48 13.13 0.08
CA SER A 113 6.07 14.51 -0.18
C SER A 113 4.72 14.61 -0.89
N ALA A 114 4.25 13.52 -1.49
CA ALA A 114 2.97 13.47 -2.18
C ALA A 114 1.81 13.43 -1.17
N PRO A 115 0.84 14.36 -1.24
CA PRO A 115 -0.22 14.47 -0.22
C PRO A 115 -1.22 13.31 -0.25
N TYR A 116 -1.16 12.49 -1.29
CA TYR A 116 -2.02 11.31 -1.48
C TYR A 116 -1.39 10.01 -0.98
N ILE A 117 -0.17 10.04 -0.41
CA ILE A 117 0.48 8.88 0.19
C ILE A 117 0.62 9.10 1.69
N ASP A 118 0.16 8.15 2.48
CA ASP A 118 0.17 8.23 3.93
C ASP A 118 1.40 7.49 4.51
N PHE A 119 1.69 6.29 4.00
CA PHE A 119 2.76 5.44 4.52
C PHE A 119 3.57 4.80 3.40
N VAL A 120 4.85 4.51 3.69
CA VAL A 120 5.75 3.75 2.84
C VAL A 120 6.37 2.60 3.62
N ILE A 121 6.31 1.39 3.07
CA ILE A 121 7.04 0.22 3.59
C ILE A 121 8.41 0.17 2.92
N ASN A 122 9.47 0.26 3.74
CA ASN A 122 10.87 0.35 3.29
C ASN A 122 11.63 -0.95 3.53
N GLY A 123 11.19 -2.03 2.94
CA GLY A 123 11.78 -3.36 3.10
C GLY A 123 10.73 -4.47 2.91
N PRO A 124 10.97 -5.66 3.43
CA PRO A 124 9.98 -6.72 3.46
C PRO A 124 8.68 -6.26 4.14
N GLY A 125 7.55 -6.52 3.47
CA GLY A 125 6.25 -6.03 3.94
C GLY A 125 5.49 -7.03 4.82
N ASP A 126 5.92 -8.26 4.89
CA ASP A 126 5.28 -9.37 5.59
C ASP A 126 5.14 -9.16 7.11
N HIS A 127 6.06 -8.42 7.73
CA HIS A 127 5.96 -8.00 9.13
C HIS A 127 5.48 -6.55 9.28
N ALA A 128 6.00 -5.64 8.46
CA ALA A 128 5.72 -4.21 8.60
C ALA A 128 4.27 -3.86 8.25
N PHE A 129 3.69 -4.50 7.24
CA PHE A 129 2.33 -4.19 6.78
C PHE A 129 1.27 -4.58 7.81
N PRO A 130 1.23 -5.85 8.34
CA PRO A 130 0.29 -6.19 9.39
C PRO A 130 0.50 -5.37 10.67
N ALA A 131 1.74 -5.11 11.09
CA ALA A 131 2.02 -4.29 12.26
C ALA A 131 1.49 -2.84 12.09
N LEU A 132 1.58 -2.28 10.88
CA LEU A 132 1.01 -0.97 10.58
C LEU A 132 -0.52 -0.98 10.66
N LEU A 133 -1.18 -2.01 10.11
CA LEU A 133 -2.63 -2.15 10.19
C LEU A 133 -3.10 -2.24 11.64
N ASP A 134 -2.44 -3.08 12.45
CA ASP A 134 -2.76 -3.25 13.87
C ASP A 134 -2.57 -1.94 14.66
N ALA A 135 -1.52 -1.18 14.36
CA ALA A 135 -1.29 0.10 15.00
C ALA A 135 -2.35 1.15 14.59
N LEU A 136 -2.76 1.18 13.32
CA LEU A 136 -3.81 2.08 12.82
C LEU A 136 -5.18 1.74 13.41
N GLU A 137 -5.52 0.45 13.54
CA GLU A 137 -6.79 0.01 14.13
C GLU A 137 -6.83 0.24 15.63
N ALA A 138 -5.70 0.06 16.32
CA ALA A 138 -5.60 0.24 17.76
C ALA A 138 -5.20 1.65 18.20
N ASN A 139 -5.03 2.58 17.23
CA ASN A 139 -4.54 3.94 17.47
C ASN A 139 -3.23 3.98 18.29
N LYS A 140 -2.28 3.10 17.92
CA LYS A 140 -0.97 2.97 18.55
C LYS A 140 0.09 3.79 17.82
N PRO A 141 1.18 4.18 18.50
CA PRO A 141 2.31 4.87 17.88
C PRO A 141 3.03 3.98 16.86
N PHE A 142 3.66 4.61 15.85
CA PHE A 142 4.29 3.91 14.71
C PHE A 142 5.79 3.70 14.89
N GLU A 143 6.41 4.30 15.90
CA GLU A 143 7.86 4.36 16.09
C GLU A 143 8.50 2.98 16.29
N LEU A 144 7.71 2.02 16.78
CA LEU A 144 8.16 0.64 17.03
C LEU A 144 7.97 -0.30 15.83
N ILE A 145 7.34 0.19 14.75
CA ILE A 145 7.14 -0.62 13.55
C ILE A 145 8.39 -0.51 12.67
N SER A 146 9.14 -1.59 12.52
CA SER A 146 10.30 -1.61 11.62
C SER A 146 9.90 -1.41 10.16
N ASN A 147 10.84 -0.95 9.34
CA ASN A 147 10.67 -0.76 7.90
C ASN A 147 9.55 0.21 7.49
N LEU A 148 9.17 1.15 8.36
CA LEU A 148 8.11 2.12 8.09
C LEU A 148 8.67 3.51 7.82
N ILE A 149 8.07 4.21 6.87
CA ILE A 149 8.32 5.63 6.62
C ILE A 149 6.96 6.35 6.54
N TYR A 150 6.85 7.47 7.23
CA TYR A 150 5.61 8.26 7.29
C TYR A 150 5.92 9.73 7.59
N ARG A 151 4.93 10.60 7.45
CA ARG A 151 4.99 11.98 7.93
C ARG A 151 4.33 12.07 9.28
N ASN A 152 5.02 12.71 10.23
CA ASN A 152 4.43 13.03 11.54
C ASN A 152 3.50 14.25 11.45
N SER A 153 2.91 14.62 12.58
CA SER A 153 2.02 15.81 12.70
C SER A 153 2.69 17.13 12.30
N ASP A 154 4.01 17.22 12.43
CA ASP A 154 4.80 18.40 12.07
C ASP A 154 5.20 18.43 10.60
N GLY A 155 4.78 17.43 9.82
CA GLY A 155 5.10 17.27 8.41
C GLY A 155 6.49 16.70 8.14
N LEU A 156 7.22 16.29 9.19
CA LEU A 156 8.56 15.70 9.05
C LEU A 156 8.46 14.24 8.61
N ILE A 157 9.36 13.84 7.72
CA ILE A 157 9.48 12.45 7.29
C ILE A 157 10.25 11.66 8.36
N ILE A 158 9.58 10.70 8.97
CA ILE A 158 10.13 9.77 9.94
C ILE A 158 10.46 8.46 9.25
N GLN A 159 11.65 7.93 9.48
CA GLN A 159 12.05 6.58 9.11
C GLN A 159 12.29 5.77 10.37
N THR A 160 11.58 4.68 10.52
CA THR A 160 11.84 3.73 11.61
C THR A 160 13.03 2.82 11.25
N PRO A 161 13.64 2.15 12.23
CA PRO A 161 14.73 1.21 11.96
C PRO A 161 14.32 0.13 10.97
N LYS A 162 15.27 -0.32 10.14
CA LYS A 162 15.07 -1.52 9.31
C LYS A 162 15.20 -2.76 10.17
N ASP A 163 14.37 -3.77 9.90
CA ASP A 163 14.60 -5.09 10.43
C ASP A 163 15.99 -5.57 10.00
N GLN A 164 16.74 -6.14 10.94
CA GLN A 164 17.88 -6.92 10.57
C GLN A 164 17.33 -8.14 9.82
N LEU A 165 17.69 -8.27 8.54
CA LEU A 165 17.39 -9.50 7.81
C LEU A 165 17.93 -10.66 8.65
N LEU A 166 17.04 -11.50 9.16
CA LEU A 166 17.41 -12.75 9.75
C LEU A 166 18.19 -13.51 8.68
N ASP A 167 19.40 -13.91 9.06
CA ASP A 167 20.29 -14.68 8.21
C ASP A 167 19.52 -15.93 7.74
N GLN A 168 19.03 -15.91 6.48
CA GLN A 168 18.19 -16.99 5.94
C GLN A 168 18.99 -18.28 5.72
N ASP A 169 20.30 -18.23 6.00
CA ASP A 169 21.22 -19.34 5.86
C ASP A 169 21.55 -20.07 7.21
N LYS A 170 20.76 -19.83 8.25
CA LYS A 170 20.89 -20.56 9.54
C LYS A 170 19.70 -21.42 9.82
#